data_aa780e1e273177a3efcf482bae7ea266
#
_entry.id   aa780e1e273177a3efcf482bae7ea266
#
_cell.length_a   1.000
_cell.length_b   1.000
_cell.length_c   1.000
_cell.angle_alpha   90.00
_cell.angle_beta   90.00
_cell.angle_gamma   90.00
#
_symmetry.space_group_name_H-M   'P 1'
#
loop_
_entity.id
_entity.type
_entity.pdbx_description
1 polymer ?
#
loop_
_entity_poly.entity_id
_entity_poly.type
_entity_poly.pdbx_seq_one_letter_code
_entity_poly.pdbx_strand_id
1 'polypeptide(L)'
;MFREDAGQTTVEATFALPVALALVILLVQPGILLYDRIVMQHAAAETCRLLATTPEGDPSGVCRAFALRRLGAVPEQDCFHVHQGGCTWEVELEGGEASDTVRVRIATKARPLPLIGVGARLLGVVNDGEDFEVSVEASAPVQPTWVADAAAGRSPSEWIGAWVDEA
;
A
#
# COMPACT_ATOMS: atom_id res chain seq x y z
N MET A 1 -51.63 32.58 -0.04
CA MET A 1 -50.58 32.68 0.94
C MET A 1 -49.66 31.47 0.93
N PHE A 2 -49.30 30.94 -0.28
CA PHE A 2 -48.48 29.70 -0.45
C PHE A 2 -47.36 29.86 -1.49
N ARG A 3 -46.93 31.09 -1.76
CA ARG A 3 -45.93 31.36 -2.83
C ARG A 3 -44.57 31.80 -2.34
N GLU A 4 -44.39 32.06 -1.05
CA GLU A 4 -43.13 32.51 -0.49
C GLU A 4 -42.20 31.34 -0.11
N ASP A 5 -42.78 30.22 0.32
CA ASP A 5 -41.97 29.03 0.74
C ASP A 5 -41.22 28.37 -0.40
N ALA A 6 -41.74 28.39 -1.64
CA ALA A 6 -41.08 27.79 -2.79
C ALA A 6 -39.80 28.55 -3.22
N GLY A 7 -39.78 29.89 -3.04
CA GLY A 7 -38.61 30.71 -3.33
C GLY A 7 -37.49 30.52 -2.31
N GLN A 8 -37.84 30.39 -1.04
CA GLN A 8 -36.89 30.20 0.05
C GLN A 8 -36.18 28.86 -0.06
N THR A 9 -36.92 27.77 -0.34
CA THR A 9 -36.34 26.42 -0.53
C THR A 9 -35.31 26.37 -1.68
N THR A 10 -35.58 27.10 -2.77
CA THR A 10 -34.65 27.17 -3.91
C THR A 10 -33.33 27.87 -3.53
N VAL A 11 -33.38 28.95 -2.76
CA VAL A 11 -32.21 29.68 -2.29
C VAL A 11 -31.41 28.83 -1.31
N GLU A 12 -32.08 28.14 -0.36
CA GLU A 12 -31.42 27.24 0.60
C GLU A 12 -30.74 26.08 -0.13
N ALA A 13 -31.39 25.45 -1.11
CA ALA A 13 -30.78 24.39 -1.92
C ALA A 13 -29.55 24.85 -2.71
N THR A 14 -29.58 26.10 -3.22
CA THR A 14 -28.47 26.67 -3.98
C THR A 14 -27.21 26.82 -3.13
N PHE A 15 -27.34 27.10 -1.85
CA PHE A 15 -26.19 27.15 -0.92
C PHE A 15 -25.85 25.78 -0.33
N ALA A 16 -26.84 24.94 -0.03
CA ALA A 16 -26.63 23.64 0.58
C ALA A 16 -25.91 22.65 -0.36
N LEU A 17 -26.25 22.66 -1.65
CA LEU A 17 -25.70 21.72 -2.63
C LEU A 17 -24.18 21.87 -2.83
N PRO A 18 -23.61 23.08 -3.03
CA PRO A 18 -22.16 23.24 -3.13
C PRO A 18 -21.42 22.85 -1.84
N VAL A 19 -21.99 23.15 -0.68
CA VAL A 19 -21.41 22.78 0.62
C VAL A 19 -21.41 21.26 0.78
N ALA A 20 -22.53 20.59 0.48
CA ALA A 20 -22.61 19.14 0.53
C ALA A 20 -21.59 18.49 -0.44
N LEU A 21 -21.47 19.00 -1.66
CA LEU A 21 -20.48 18.52 -2.63
C LEU A 21 -19.04 18.70 -2.12
N ALA A 22 -18.73 19.85 -1.54
CA ALA A 22 -17.42 20.11 -0.96
C ALA A 22 -17.10 19.12 0.19
N LEU A 23 -18.09 18.81 1.04
CA LEU A 23 -17.93 17.82 2.11
C LEU A 23 -17.69 16.42 1.57
N VAL A 24 -18.39 16.02 0.49
CA VAL A 24 -18.17 14.72 -0.17
C VAL A 24 -16.75 14.63 -0.71
N ILE A 25 -16.26 15.66 -1.40
CA ILE A 25 -14.87 15.69 -1.93
C ILE A 25 -13.86 15.60 -0.78
N LEU A 26 -14.09 16.29 0.34
CA LEU A 26 -13.25 16.22 1.53
C LEU A 26 -13.20 14.82 2.13
N LEU A 27 -14.27 14.04 2.04
CA LEU A 27 -14.32 12.66 2.54
C LEU A 27 -13.70 11.65 1.57
N VAL A 28 -13.76 11.90 0.26
CA VAL A 28 -13.22 11.00 -0.77
C VAL A 28 -11.69 10.91 -0.68
N GLN A 29 -10.99 12.03 -0.46
CA GLN A 29 -9.53 12.05 -0.41
C GLN A 29 -8.94 11.14 0.67
N PRO A 30 -9.35 11.24 1.97
CA PRO A 30 -8.85 10.30 2.98
C PRO A 30 -9.27 8.86 2.69
N GLY A 31 -10.42 8.63 2.05
CA GLY A 31 -10.84 7.30 1.59
C GLY A 31 -9.87 6.69 0.59
N ILE A 32 -9.41 7.47 -0.39
CA ILE A 32 -8.39 7.06 -1.36
C ILE A 32 -7.08 6.71 -0.65
N LEU A 33 -6.57 7.60 0.20
CA LEU A 33 -5.31 7.38 0.92
C LEU A 33 -5.36 6.17 1.86
N LEU A 34 -6.51 5.93 2.49
CA LEU A 34 -6.72 4.73 3.32
C LEU A 34 -6.74 3.45 2.48
N TYR A 35 -7.38 3.47 1.31
CA TYR A 35 -7.38 2.35 0.39
C TYR A 35 -5.95 2.00 -0.05
N ASP A 36 -5.18 2.99 -0.51
CA ASP A 36 -3.79 2.80 -0.91
C ASP A 36 -2.97 2.21 0.24
N ARG A 37 -3.11 2.78 1.43
CA ARG A 37 -2.41 2.30 2.62
C ARG A 37 -2.74 0.84 2.95
N ILE A 38 -3.99 0.42 2.82
CA ILE A 38 -4.42 -0.96 3.06
C ILE A 38 -3.77 -1.90 2.04
N VAL A 39 -3.83 -1.56 0.75
CA VAL A 39 -3.22 -2.38 -0.32
C VAL A 39 -1.71 -2.49 -0.13
N MET A 40 -1.04 -1.36 0.13
CA MET A 40 0.40 -1.31 0.40
C MET A 40 0.78 -2.14 1.64
N GLN A 41 0.00 -2.05 2.72
CA GLN A 41 0.26 -2.79 3.96
C GLN A 41 0.16 -4.31 3.73
N HIS A 42 -0.84 -4.76 2.99
CA HIS A 42 -0.97 -6.16 2.61
C HIS A 42 0.18 -6.62 1.70
N ALA A 43 0.52 -5.82 0.68
CA ALA A 43 1.64 -6.12 -0.21
C ALA A 43 2.96 -6.21 0.57
N ALA A 44 3.23 -5.29 1.49
CA ALA A 44 4.42 -5.29 2.32
C ALA A 44 4.48 -6.52 3.24
N ALA A 45 3.38 -6.86 3.92
CA ALA A 45 3.32 -8.01 4.82
C ALA A 45 3.51 -9.35 4.09
N GLU A 46 2.88 -9.52 2.92
CA GLU A 46 3.03 -10.73 2.11
C GLU A 46 4.45 -10.84 1.51
N THR A 47 5.00 -9.72 1.04
CA THR A 47 6.37 -9.67 0.52
C THR A 47 7.38 -9.96 1.63
N CYS A 48 7.14 -9.47 2.84
CA CYS A 48 7.98 -9.75 4.01
C CYS A 48 8.01 -11.25 4.33
N ARG A 49 6.85 -11.94 4.28
CA ARG A 49 6.80 -13.40 4.45
C ARG A 49 7.55 -14.13 3.34
N LEU A 50 7.40 -13.69 2.10
CA LEU A 50 8.11 -14.27 0.97
C LEU A 50 9.63 -14.09 1.14
N LEU A 51 10.08 -12.89 1.51
CA LEU A 51 11.50 -12.58 1.73
C LEU A 51 12.11 -13.43 2.85
N ALA A 52 11.34 -13.69 3.93
CA ALA A 52 11.77 -14.53 5.04
C ALA A 52 11.91 -16.02 4.68
N THR A 53 11.28 -16.47 3.60
CA THR A 53 11.23 -17.90 3.20
C THR A 53 11.87 -18.17 1.84
N THR A 54 12.41 -17.15 1.17
CA THR A 54 13.06 -17.33 -0.14
C THR A 54 14.53 -17.67 0.06
N PRO A 55 15.02 -18.81 -0.47
CA PRO A 55 16.41 -19.22 -0.38
C PRO A 55 17.36 -18.22 -1.07
N GLU A 56 18.63 -18.21 -0.66
CA GLU A 56 19.68 -17.41 -1.27
C GLU A 56 19.81 -17.70 -2.78
N GLY A 57 19.75 -16.63 -3.56
CA GLY A 57 19.90 -16.71 -5.02
C GLY A 57 19.73 -15.33 -5.65
N ASP A 58 18.52 -14.85 -5.73
CA ASP A 58 18.14 -13.46 -6.04
C ASP A 58 16.77 -13.16 -5.40
N PRO A 59 16.69 -13.16 -4.06
CA PRO A 59 15.43 -12.93 -3.36
C PRO A 59 14.88 -11.53 -3.62
N SER A 60 15.75 -10.55 -3.84
CA SER A 60 15.34 -9.16 -4.04
C SER A 60 14.56 -8.97 -5.35
N GLY A 61 14.98 -9.59 -6.44
CA GLY A 61 14.30 -9.50 -7.73
C GLY A 61 12.92 -10.14 -7.71
N VAL A 62 12.80 -11.36 -7.17
CA VAL A 62 11.54 -12.10 -7.07
C VAL A 62 10.57 -11.41 -6.12
N CYS A 63 11.04 -11.01 -4.93
CA CYS A 63 10.21 -10.34 -3.93
C CYS A 63 9.72 -8.97 -4.40
N ARG A 64 10.58 -8.20 -5.10
CA ARG A 64 10.18 -6.93 -5.70
C ARG A 64 9.12 -7.11 -6.78
N ALA A 65 9.29 -8.08 -7.68
CA ALA A 65 8.31 -8.38 -8.72
C ALA A 65 6.96 -8.82 -8.12
N PHE A 66 6.99 -9.60 -7.04
CA PHE A 66 5.81 -9.99 -6.30
C PHE A 66 5.09 -8.79 -5.69
N ALA A 67 5.83 -7.91 -4.98
CA ALA A 67 5.29 -6.68 -4.40
C ALA A 67 4.60 -5.81 -5.47
N LEU A 68 5.28 -5.54 -6.60
CA LEU A 68 4.74 -4.74 -7.69
C LEU A 68 3.48 -5.35 -8.30
N ARG A 69 3.40 -6.69 -8.40
CA ARG A 69 2.17 -7.38 -8.86
C ARG A 69 1.00 -7.15 -7.89
N ARG A 70 1.24 -7.16 -6.59
CA ARG A 70 0.22 -6.87 -5.58
C ARG A 70 -0.22 -5.41 -5.60
N LEU A 71 0.72 -4.50 -5.78
CA LEU A 71 0.47 -3.06 -5.92
C LEU A 71 -0.31 -2.70 -7.19
N GLY A 72 -0.35 -3.56 -8.20
CA GLY A 72 -1.20 -3.42 -9.38
C GLY A 72 -2.72 -3.45 -9.08
N ALA A 73 -3.14 -3.72 -7.83
CA ALA A 73 -4.52 -3.52 -7.39
C ALA A 73 -4.88 -2.05 -7.16
N VAL A 74 -3.89 -1.16 -7.04
CA VAL A 74 -4.11 0.28 -6.93
C VAL A 74 -4.40 0.84 -8.32
N PRO A 75 -5.47 1.63 -8.50
CA PRO A 75 -5.81 2.23 -9.79
C PRO A 75 -4.72 3.15 -10.33
N GLU A 76 -4.47 3.08 -11.63
CA GLU A 76 -3.48 3.91 -12.35
C GLU A 76 -3.99 5.35 -12.56
N GLN A 77 -4.29 6.05 -11.48
CA GLN A 77 -4.73 7.45 -11.48
C GLN A 77 -3.88 8.23 -10.50
N ASP A 78 -3.51 9.46 -10.87
CA ASP A 78 -2.61 10.30 -10.07
C ASP A 78 -3.11 10.57 -8.64
N CYS A 79 -4.42 10.49 -8.39
CA CYS A 79 -4.97 10.66 -7.05
C CYS A 79 -4.75 9.44 -6.13
N PHE A 80 -4.45 8.26 -6.70
CA PHE A 80 -4.03 7.06 -5.99
C PHE A 80 -2.50 6.93 -6.02
N HIS A 81 -1.93 6.98 -7.23
CA HIS A 81 -0.51 6.76 -7.46
C HIS A 81 -0.01 7.63 -8.61
N VAL A 82 0.95 8.50 -8.34
CA VAL A 82 1.52 9.39 -9.37
C VAL A 82 2.49 8.63 -10.25
N HIS A 83 2.23 8.61 -11.56
CA HIS A 83 3.06 7.93 -12.57
C HIS A 83 4.03 8.87 -13.29
N GLN A 84 3.86 10.18 -13.17
CA GLN A 84 4.65 11.19 -13.87
C GLN A 84 5.83 11.68 -13.03
N GLY A 85 6.87 12.14 -13.69
CA GLY A 85 8.02 12.73 -13.00
C GLY A 85 8.95 11.73 -12.31
N GLY A 86 8.93 10.46 -12.74
CA GLY A 86 9.76 9.41 -12.12
C GLY A 86 9.21 8.86 -10.80
N CYS A 87 8.02 9.30 -10.40
CA CYS A 87 7.34 8.70 -9.26
C CYS A 87 6.85 7.30 -9.64
N THR A 88 7.45 6.32 -9.05
CA THR A 88 7.10 4.90 -9.16
C THR A 88 6.98 4.35 -7.74
N TRP A 89 6.52 3.11 -7.63
CA TRP A 89 6.55 2.42 -6.36
C TRP A 89 8.00 2.29 -5.85
N GLU A 90 8.29 2.90 -4.73
CA GLU A 90 9.54 2.70 -4.01
C GLU A 90 9.37 1.46 -3.13
N VAL A 91 10.08 0.39 -3.47
CA VAL A 91 10.06 -0.87 -2.71
C VAL A 91 11.47 -1.10 -2.20
N GLU A 92 11.64 -0.99 -0.89
CA GLU A 92 12.89 -1.27 -0.19
C GLU A 92 12.76 -2.62 0.52
N LEU A 93 13.73 -3.49 0.32
CA LEU A 93 13.80 -4.82 0.90
C LEU A 93 15.08 -4.91 1.72
N GLU A 94 14.95 -5.24 3.00
CA GLU A 94 16.08 -5.39 3.92
C GLU A 94 16.05 -6.78 4.56
N GLY A 95 17.23 -7.40 4.64
CA GLY A 95 17.38 -8.74 5.21
C GLY A 95 17.09 -9.85 4.21
N GLY A 96 17.10 -11.07 4.69
CA GLY A 96 16.87 -12.31 3.93
C GLY A 96 16.91 -13.51 4.86
N GLU A 97 17.03 -14.70 4.29
CA GLU A 97 17.04 -15.99 4.99
C GLU A 97 18.05 -16.05 6.15
N ALA A 98 19.24 -15.46 5.97
CA ALA A 98 20.32 -15.47 6.96
C ALA A 98 20.22 -14.34 8.01
N SER A 99 19.20 -13.49 7.93
CA SER A 99 19.00 -12.37 8.84
C SER A 99 18.10 -12.75 10.01
N ASP A 100 18.25 -12.10 11.17
CA ASP A 100 17.33 -12.29 12.29
C ASP A 100 15.94 -11.71 12.01
N THR A 101 15.88 -10.67 11.18
CA THR A 101 14.66 -9.97 10.80
C THR A 101 14.71 -9.56 9.34
N VAL A 102 13.55 -9.57 8.71
CA VAL A 102 13.34 -8.99 7.39
C VAL A 102 12.42 -7.79 7.49
N ARG A 103 12.63 -6.81 6.62
CA ARG A 103 11.85 -5.58 6.55
C ARG A 103 11.53 -5.25 5.11
N VAL A 104 10.29 -4.84 4.88
CA VAL A 104 9.82 -4.36 3.58
C VAL A 104 9.15 -3.01 3.78
N ARG A 105 9.68 -1.99 3.12
CA ARG A 105 9.08 -0.65 3.06
C ARG A 105 8.58 -0.39 1.65
N ILE A 106 7.36 0.11 1.56
CA ILE A 106 6.73 0.53 0.31
C ILE A 106 6.30 1.98 0.47
N ALA A 107 6.70 2.83 -0.47
CA ALA A 107 6.32 4.23 -0.49
C ALA A 107 5.82 4.63 -1.89
N THR A 108 4.94 5.63 -1.92
CA THR A 108 4.42 6.25 -3.14
C THR A 108 3.96 7.68 -2.88
N LYS A 109 3.66 8.40 -3.95
CA LYS A 109 3.07 9.75 -3.91
C LYS A 109 1.68 9.73 -4.53
N ALA A 110 0.73 10.41 -3.91
CA ALA A 110 -0.65 10.55 -4.37
C ALA A 110 -1.00 12.04 -4.55
N ARG A 111 -1.56 12.40 -5.71
CA ARG A 111 -1.92 13.80 -5.99
C ARG A 111 -3.21 14.18 -5.27
N PRO A 112 -3.24 15.33 -4.57
CA PRO A 112 -4.46 15.84 -3.96
C PRO A 112 -5.53 16.09 -5.02
N LEU A 113 -6.79 15.80 -4.68
CA LEU A 113 -7.93 16.19 -5.49
C LEU A 113 -8.01 17.72 -5.62
N PRO A 114 -8.58 18.26 -6.72
CA PRO A 114 -8.86 19.68 -6.86
C PRO A 114 -9.62 20.21 -5.63
N LEU A 115 -9.33 21.40 -5.18
CA LEU A 115 -9.81 22.07 -3.95
C LEU A 115 -9.09 21.61 -2.65
N ILE A 116 -8.74 20.35 -2.51
CA ILE A 116 -8.01 19.85 -1.33
C ILE A 116 -6.55 20.27 -1.37
N GLY A 117 -5.94 20.26 -2.55
CA GLY A 117 -4.54 20.67 -2.74
C GLY A 117 -4.24 22.08 -2.23
N VAL A 118 -5.18 23.02 -2.35
CA VAL A 118 -5.00 24.38 -1.82
C VAL A 118 -4.97 24.37 -0.29
N GLY A 119 -5.93 23.66 0.34
CA GLY A 119 -5.98 23.54 1.80
C GLY A 119 -4.79 22.76 2.36
N ALA A 120 -4.38 21.68 1.71
CA ALA A 120 -3.26 20.84 2.11
C ALA A 120 -1.91 21.60 2.04
N ARG A 121 -1.73 22.46 1.04
CA ARG A 121 -0.55 23.37 0.92
C ARG A 121 -0.52 24.37 2.05
N LEU A 122 -1.66 24.98 2.38
CA LEU A 122 -1.77 25.97 3.47
C LEU A 122 -1.48 25.34 4.84
N LEU A 123 -1.81 24.06 5.01
CA LEU A 123 -1.58 23.31 6.25
C LEU A 123 -0.22 22.61 6.29
N GLY A 124 0.57 22.65 5.21
CA GLY A 124 1.89 22.01 5.13
C GLY A 124 1.84 20.49 5.21
N VAL A 125 0.73 19.87 4.78
CA VAL A 125 0.52 18.41 4.84
C VAL A 125 1.05 17.69 3.58
N VAL A 126 1.39 18.45 2.52
CA VAL A 126 1.97 17.91 1.28
C VAL A 126 3.49 18.06 1.29
N ASN A 127 4.20 16.99 0.95
CA ASN A 127 5.63 17.03 0.73
C ASN A 127 5.93 17.65 -0.66
N ASP A 128 7.09 18.30 -0.78
CA ASP A 128 7.52 19.01 -2.01
C ASP A 128 6.49 20.00 -2.57
N GLY A 129 5.48 20.37 -1.76
CA GLY A 129 4.45 21.37 -2.08
C GLY A 129 3.34 20.90 -3.00
N GLU A 130 3.31 19.64 -3.48
CA GLU A 130 2.31 19.19 -4.44
C GLU A 130 1.61 17.88 -4.12
N ASP A 131 2.29 16.84 -3.62
CA ASP A 131 1.73 15.50 -3.45
C ASP A 131 1.74 15.01 -2.00
N PHE A 132 0.82 14.11 -1.66
CA PHE A 132 0.83 13.37 -0.40
C PHE A 132 1.79 12.19 -0.50
N GLU A 133 2.69 12.06 0.44
CA GLU A 133 3.51 10.87 0.58
C GLU A 133 2.79 9.82 1.44
N VAL A 134 2.67 8.61 0.90
CA VAL A 134 2.11 7.45 1.59
C VAL A 134 3.20 6.42 1.70
N SER A 135 3.54 6.02 2.93
CA SER A 135 4.52 4.96 3.18
C SER A 135 3.99 3.96 4.20
N VAL A 136 4.39 2.71 4.02
CA VAL A 136 4.09 1.61 4.92
C VAL A 136 5.34 0.77 5.12
N GLU A 137 5.44 0.14 6.28
CA GLU A 137 6.53 -0.76 6.63
C GLU A 137 5.96 -2.02 7.26
N ALA A 138 6.52 -3.17 6.89
CA ALA A 138 6.27 -4.45 7.52
C ALA A 138 7.61 -5.08 7.91
N SER A 139 7.66 -5.71 9.06
CA SER A 139 8.83 -6.47 9.51
C SER A 139 8.38 -7.80 10.11
N ALA A 140 9.22 -8.83 9.94
CA ALA A 140 8.99 -10.15 10.49
C ALA A 140 10.30 -10.76 11.00
N PRO A 141 10.30 -11.51 12.09
CA PRO A 141 11.44 -12.32 12.50
C PRO A 141 11.64 -13.46 11.49
N VAL A 142 12.89 -13.78 11.20
CA VAL A 142 13.28 -14.93 10.39
C VAL A 142 13.80 -16.01 11.31
N GLN A 143 13.42 -17.25 11.03
CA GLN A 143 14.00 -18.41 11.70
C GLN A 143 14.82 -19.20 10.69
N PRO A 144 16.13 -18.97 10.59
CA PRO A 144 16.99 -19.59 9.57
C PRO A 144 16.95 -21.11 9.57
N THR A 145 16.78 -21.70 10.75
CA THR A 145 16.65 -23.16 10.90
C THR A 145 15.43 -23.73 10.20
N TRP A 146 14.32 -23.02 10.16
CA TRP A 146 13.12 -23.48 9.45
C TRP A 146 13.30 -23.47 7.94
N VAL A 147 14.10 -22.55 7.43
CA VAL A 147 14.35 -22.48 5.97
C VAL A 147 15.34 -23.56 5.56
N ALA A 148 16.35 -23.83 6.37
CA ALA A 148 17.28 -24.95 6.15
C ALA A 148 16.56 -26.29 6.17
N ASP A 149 15.70 -26.53 7.16
CA ASP A 149 14.88 -27.72 7.26
C ASP A 149 13.86 -27.83 6.11
N ALA A 150 13.26 -26.72 5.71
CA ALA A 150 12.36 -26.66 4.56
C ALA A 150 13.07 -26.89 3.22
N ALA A 151 14.33 -26.48 3.09
CA ALA A 151 15.15 -26.76 1.91
C ALA A 151 15.47 -28.26 1.80
N ALA A 152 15.78 -28.90 2.91
CA ALA A 152 16.01 -30.35 2.99
C ALA A 152 14.71 -31.16 2.75
N GLY A 153 13.56 -30.63 3.20
CA GLY A 153 12.27 -31.31 3.10
C GLY A 153 11.42 -30.97 1.87
N ARG A 154 11.96 -30.29 0.86
CA ARG A 154 11.20 -29.92 -0.36
C ARG A 154 10.91 -31.10 -1.30
N SER A 155 11.65 -32.15 -1.19
CA SER A 155 11.46 -33.36 -1.99
C SER A 155 10.52 -34.33 -1.23
N PRO A 156 9.34 -34.66 -1.74
CA PRO A 156 8.46 -35.64 -1.10
C PRO A 156 9.14 -36.98 -0.85
N SER A 157 10.14 -37.36 -1.67
CA SER A 157 10.96 -38.55 -1.50
C SER A 157 11.87 -38.50 -0.28
N GLU A 158 12.41 -37.31 0.05
CA GLU A 158 13.23 -37.11 1.25
C GLU A 158 12.38 -37.11 2.53
N TRP A 159 11.16 -36.60 2.44
CA TRP A 159 10.18 -36.63 3.53
C TRP A 159 9.82 -38.06 3.92
N ILE A 160 9.54 -38.90 2.92
CA ILE A 160 9.16 -40.28 3.14
C ILE A 160 10.39 -41.10 3.61
N GLY A 161 11.59 -40.81 3.09
CA GLY A 161 12.82 -41.44 3.49
C GLY A 161 13.16 -41.24 4.96
N ALA A 162 13.06 -40.04 5.48
CA ALA A 162 13.33 -39.76 6.88
C ALA A 162 12.42 -40.51 7.87
N TRP A 163 11.17 -40.78 7.50
CA TRP A 163 10.23 -41.56 8.32
C TRP A 163 10.43 -43.08 8.20
N VAL A 164 11.00 -43.54 7.11
CA VAL A 164 11.26 -44.99 6.89
C VAL A 164 12.56 -45.44 7.54
N ASP A 165 13.54 -44.54 7.66
CA ASP A 165 14.83 -44.84 8.28
C ASP A 165 14.78 -44.80 9.82
N GLU A 166 13.73 -44.22 10.44
CA GLU A 166 13.48 -44.22 11.90
C GLU A 166 12.61 -45.41 12.38
N ALA A 167 12.13 -46.28 11.51
CA ALA A 167 11.29 -47.44 11.83
C ALA A 167 12.08 -48.76 11.69
#